data_23d662407a2afa7a1e5d9957d3f43e25
#
_entry.id   23d662407a2afa7a1e5d9957d3f43e25
#
_cell.length_a   1.000
_cell.length_b   1.000
_cell.length_c   1.000
_cell.angle_alpha   90.00
_cell.angle_beta   90.00
_cell.angle_gamma   90.00
#
_symmetry.space_group_name_H-M   'P 1'
#
loop_
_entity.id
_entity.type
_entity.pdbx_description
1 polymer ?
#
loop_
_entity_poly.entity_id
_entity_poly.type
_entity_poly.pdbx_seq_one_letter_code
_entity_poly.pdbx_strand_id
1 'polypeptide(L)'
;LYKEGVKIKSGQILAAEFINKRKLYKAVYYINPKGDGDYYNEDGKSMRKAFLRSPVKFARISSKFSLKRWHPVLSKWRSHKGVDYAASRGTPIRASGDGKIVLASRKGGYGKAIFIQHGGRYKTVYGHLNGYAKGIRVGKKVKQGQVIGYVGSTGLATGPHLHYEFR
;
A
#
# COMPACT_ATOMS: atom_id res chain seq x y z
N LEU A 1 -17.35 -1.71 -22.80
CA LEU A 1 -18.52 -2.27 -23.47
C LEU A 1 -19.32 -1.15 -24.10
N TYR A 2 -19.72 -1.34 -25.34
CA TYR A 2 -20.52 -0.41 -26.12
C TYR A 2 -21.80 -1.12 -26.57
N LYS A 3 -22.92 -0.37 -26.66
CA LYS A 3 -24.15 -0.79 -27.28
C LYS A 3 -24.54 0.32 -28.24
N GLU A 4 -24.75 -0.03 -29.51
CA GLU A 4 -25.16 0.93 -30.58
C GLU A 4 -24.23 2.15 -30.66
N GLY A 5 -22.89 1.94 -30.50
CA GLY A 5 -21.89 3.00 -30.50
C GLY A 5 -21.75 3.80 -29.19
N VAL A 6 -22.67 3.61 -28.22
CA VAL A 6 -22.61 4.32 -26.91
C VAL A 6 -21.90 3.48 -25.87
N LYS A 7 -20.95 4.09 -25.15
CA LYS A 7 -20.25 3.44 -24.06
C LYS A 7 -21.17 3.22 -22.86
N ILE A 8 -21.43 1.95 -22.51
CA ILE A 8 -22.26 1.59 -21.37
C ILE A 8 -21.45 1.51 -20.09
N LYS A 9 -20.32 0.81 -20.11
CA LYS A 9 -19.41 0.66 -18.97
C LYS A 9 -18.02 0.20 -19.41
N SER A 10 -17.02 0.42 -18.57
CA SER A 10 -15.72 -0.21 -18.75
C SER A 10 -15.81 -1.69 -18.34
N GLY A 11 -15.38 -2.59 -19.21
CA GLY A 11 -15.28 -4.01 -18.92
C GLY A 11 -13.91 -4.39 -18.31
N GLN A 12 -13.76 -5.67 -17.98
CA GLN A 12 -12.47 -6.27 -17.63
C GLN A 12 -11.57 -6.25 -18.86
N ILE A 13 -10.33 -5.80 -18.70
CA ILE A 13 -9.29 -5.97 -19.72
C ILE A 13 -8.90 -7.45 -19.71
N LEU A 14 -9.05 -8.14 -20.84
CA LEU A 14 -8.71 -9.57 -20.93
C LEU A 14 -7.25 -9.79 -21.35
N ALA A 15 -6.73 -8.92 -22.21
CA ALA A 15 -5.33 -8.92 -22.61
C ALA A 15 -4.86 -7.50 -22.89
N ALA A 16 -3.56 -7.26 -22.72
CA ALA A 16 -2.92 -5.99 -23.03
C ALA A 16 -1.49 -6.22 -23.52
N GLU A 17 -1.06 -5.35 -24.43
CA GLU A 17 0.33 -5.23 -24.85
C GLU A 17 0.84 -3.84 -24.52
N PHE A 18 2.11 -3.74 -24.14
CA PHE A 18 2.75 -2.50 -23.80
C PHE A 18 4.22 -2.52 -24.21
N ILE A 19 4.66 -1.51 -24.97
CA ILE A 19 6.05 -1.37 -25.38
C ILE A 19 6.73 -0.33 -24.48
N ASN A 20 7.81 -0.72 -23.82
CA ASN A 20 8.65 0.18 -23.03
C ASN A 20 10.13 -0.06 -23.36
N LYS A 21 10.85 1.00 -23.70
CA LYS A 21 12.27 0.95 -24.09
C LYS A 21 12.53 -0.15 -25.15
N ARG A 22 11.71 -0.21 -26.19
CA ARG A 22 11.74 -1.20 -27.29
C ARG A 22 11.50 -2.66 -26.85
N LYS A 23 11.08 -2.89 -25.62
CA LYS A 23 10.71 -4.23 -25.13
C LYS A 23 9.19 -4.35 -25.07
N LEU A 24 8.65 -5.38 -25.74
CA LEU A 24 7.23 -5.74 -25.67
C LEU A 24 6.94 -6.47 -24.37
N TYR A 25 5.88 -6.08 -23.71
CA TYR A 25 5.32 -6.73 -22.54
C TYR A 25 3.89 -7.14 -22.85
N LYS A 26 3.55 -8.38 -22.60
CA LYS A 26 2.22 -8.93 -22.80
C LYS A 26 1.62 -9.31 -21.45
N ALA A 27 0.32 -9.10 -21.30
CA ALA A 27 -0.43 -9.47 -20.13
C ALA A 27 -1.76 -10.10 -20.53
N VAL A 28 -2.06 -11.30 -20.01
CA VAL A 28 -3.32 -11.98 -20.22
C VAL A 28 -3.98 -12.17 -18.85
N TYR A 29 -5.26 -11.85 -18.78
CA TYR A 29 -6.06 -12.07 -17.57
C TYR A 29 -6.47 -13.55 -17.50
N TYR A 30 -6.14 -14.20 -16.40
CA TYR A 30 -6.48 -15.60 -16.15
C TYR A 30 -7.11 -15.72 -14.76
N ILE A 31 -8.18 -16.50 -14.67
CA ILE A 31 -8.83 -16.87 -13.40
C ILE A 31 -8.39 -18.26 -13.04
N ASN A 32 -7.74 -18.41 -11.88
CA ASN A 32 -7.27 -19.70 -11.42
C ASN A 32 -8.45 -20.58 -10.93
N PRO A 33 -8.24 -21.91 -10.71
CA PRO A 33 -9.30 -22.81 -10.25
C PRO A 33 -9.93 -22.42 -8.89
N LYS A 34 -9.29 -21.55 -8.12
CA LYS A 34 -9.81 -21.00 -6.85
C LYS A 34 -10.69 -19.76 -7.04
N GLY A 35 -10.87 -19.29 -8.29
CA GLY A 35 -11.63 -18.10 -8.61
C GLY A 35 -10.87 -16.78 -8.47
N ASP A 36 -9.56 -16.81 -8.15
CA ASP A 36 -8.74 -15.59 -8.10
C ASP A 36 -8.27 -15.23 -9.52
N GLY A 37 -8.61 -14.02 -10.00
CA GLY A 37 -8.16 -13.50 -11.28
C GLY A 37 -6.92 -12.62 -11.14
N ASP A 38 -5.95 -12.78 -12.04
CA ASP A 38 -4.73 -11.98 -12.12
C ASP A 38 -4.20 -11.92 -13.57
N TYR A 39 -3.22 -11.03 -13.81
CA TYR A 39 -2.55 -10.92 -15.11
C TYR A 39 -1.24 -11.70 -15.11
N TYR A 40 -1.01 -12.44 -16.18
CA TYR A 40 0.19 -13.26 -16.38
C TYR A 40 0.88 -12.87 -17.69
N ASN A 41 2.21 -12.95 -17.70
CA ASN A 41 2.97 -12.80 -18.93
C ASN A 41 2.94 -14.10 -19.77
N GLU A 42 3.60 -14.10 -20.92
CA GLU A 42 3.69 -15.25 -21.84
C GLU A 42 4.38 -16.47 -21.24
N ASP A 43 5.24 -16.29 -20.22
CA ASP A 43 5.88 -17.38 -19.46
C ASP A 43 4.99 -17.91 -18.31
N GLY A 44 3.74 -17.46 -18.18
CA GLY A 44 2.85 -17.83 -17.07
C GLY A 44 3.23 -17.22 -15.73
N LYS A 45 4.13 -16.21 -15.69
CA LYS A 45 4.50 -15.51 -14.46
C LYS A 45 3.51 -14.39 -14.18
N SER A 46 2.99 -14.34 -12.94
CA SER A 46 2.13 -13.22 -12.52
C SER A 46 2.84 -11.88 -12.69
N MET A 47 2.17 -10.93 -13.32
CA MET A 47 2.63 -9.56 -13.48
C MET A 47 2.35 -8.70 -12.23
N ARG A 48 1.70 -9.26 -11.24
CA ARG A 48 1.44 -8.62 -9.97
C ARG A 48 2.74 -8.45 -9.20
N LYS A 49 3.10 -7.22 -8.90
CA LYS A 49 4.24 -6.95 -8.02
C LYS A 49 3.92 -7.46 -6.62
N ALA A 50 4.90 -8.11 -5.98
CA ALA A 50 4.74 -8.61 -4.60
C ALA A 50 4.32 -7.50 -3.62
N PHE A 51 4.75 -6.25 -3.88
CA PHE A 51 4.42 -5.08 -3.07
C PHE A 51 4.07 -3.85 -3.92
N LEU A 52 3.08 -3.08 -3.46
CA LEU A 52 2.78 -1.76 -4.01
C LEU A 52 3.95 -0.81 -3.72
N ARG A 53 4.30 0.01 -4.69
CA ARG A 53 5.31 1.06 -4.54
C ARG A 53 4.88 2.14 -3.53
N SER A 54 3.59 2.45 -3.48
CA SER A 54 3.01 3.41 -2.54
C SER A 54 1.71 2.84 -1.95
N PRO A 55 1.55 2.83 -0.63
CA PRO A 55 0.33 2.41 0.03
C PRO A 55 -0.78 3.48 0.03
N VAL A 56 -0.49 4.68 -0.47
CA VAL A 56 -1.44 5.81 -0.59
C VAL A 56 -1.43 6.29 -2.03
N LYS A 57 -2.61 6.43 -2.63
CA LYS A 57 -2.75 6.99 -3.98
C LYS A 57 -2.55 8.51 -3.96
N PHE A 58 -1.89 9.03 -5.00
CA PHE A 58 -1.69 10.48 -5.23
C PHE A 58 -1.01 11.23 -4.07
N ALA A 59 -0.21 10.55 -3.25
CA ALA A 59 0.53 11.17 -2.16
C ALA A 59 1.93 11.60 -2.61
N ARG A 60 2.36 12.78 -2.13
CA ARG A 60 3.74 13.27 -2.29
C ARG A 60 4.61 12.71 -1.17
N ILE A 61 5.82 12.27 -1.49
CA ILE A 61 6.82 11.94 -0.48
C ILE A 61 7.26 13.25 0.18
N SER A 62 6.96 13.43 1.45
CA SER A 62 7.36 14.59 2.25
C SER A 62 8.67 14.37 2.99
N SER A 63 9.01 13.11 3.32
CA SER A 63 10.28 12.77 3.94
C SER A 63 10.73 11.37 3.53
N LYS A 64 12.00 11.25 3.18
CA LYS A 64 12.64 9.97 2.82
C LYS A 64 13.22 9.28 4.06
N PHE A 65 13.59 8.00 3.90
CA PHE A 65 14.42 7.29 4.86
C PHE A 65 15.73 8.05 5.11
N SER A 66 16.15 8.14 6.37
CA SER A 66 17.41 8.78 6.76
C SER A 66 17.93 8.17 8.04
N LEU A 67 19.20 7.84 8.10
CA LEU A 67 19.86 7.35 9.32
C LEU A 67 20.01 8.47 10.36
N LYS A 68 20.14 9.73 9.94
CA LYS A 68 20.29 10.90 10.80
C LYS A 68 19.47 12.07 10.24
N ARG A 69 18.41 12.46 10.94
CA ARG A 69 17.52 13.58 10.62
C ARG A 69 17.18 14.36 11.88
N TRP A 70 17.10 15.69 11.78
CA TRP A 70 16.53 16.51 12.84
C TRP A 70 15.03 16.19 12.99
N HIS A 71 14.63 15.83 14.22
CA HIS A 71 13.22 15.51 14.51
C HIS A 71 12.52 16.77 15.04
N PRO A 72 11.58 17.38 14.30
CA PRO A 72 11.03 18.71 14.64
C PRO A 72 10.25 18.73 15.97
N VAL A 73 9.57 17.62 16.31
CA VAL A 73 8.79 17.53 17.56
C VAL A 73 9.68 17.26 18.77
N LEU A 74 10.77 16.51 18.61
CA LEU A 74 11.64 16.11 19.71
C LEU A 74 12.89 16.99 19.83
N SER A 75 13.08 17.93 18.90
CA SER A 75 14.25 18.83 18.83
C SER A 75 15.59 18.11 19.01
N LYS A 76 15.74 16.94 18.36
CA LYS A 76 16.97 16.14 18.41
C LYS A 76 17.19 15.33 17.13
N TRP A 77 18.45 14.96 16.89
CA TRP A 77 18.82 14.08 15.80
C TRP A 77 18.30 12.67 16.05
N ARG A 78 17.60 12.11 15.05
CA ARG A 78 17.07 10.77 15.11
C ARG A 78 16.99 10.12 13.70
N SER A 79 17.09 8.79 13.67
CA SER A 79 16.83 8.06 12.43
C SER A 79 15.36 8.09 12.03
N HIS A 80 15.10 8.29 10.75
CA HIS A 80 13.78 8.13 10.13
C HIS A 80 13.74 6.81 9.38
N LYS A 81 13.18 5.77 9.99
CA LYS A 81 13.22 4.38 9.52
C LYS A 81 12.23 4.07 8.40
N GLY A 82 11.56 5.07 7.87
CA GLY A 82 10.53 4.92 6.85
C GLY A 82 10.50 6.05 5.83
N VAL A 83 9.39 6.11 5.11
CA VAL A 83 9.06 7.17 4.16
C VAL A 83 7.75 7.80 4.60
N ASP A 84 7.71 9.14 4.64
CA ASP A 84 6.49 9.87 4.96
C ASP A 84 5.79 10.31 3.67
N TYR A 85 4.53 9.92 3.54
CA TYR A 85 3.65 10.29 2.44
C TYR A 85 2.65 11.35 2.91
N ALA A 86 2.82 12.61 2.49
CA ALA A 86 1.87 13.67 2.78
C ALA A 86 0.55 13.42 2.05
N ALA A 87 -0.53 13.35 2.79
CA ALA A 87 -1.87 13.17 2.27
C ALA A 87 -2.90 13.73 3.27
N SER A 88 -4.06 14.14 2.77
CA SER A 88 -5.14 14.67 3.62
C SER A 88 -5.61 13.64 4.64
N ARG A 89 -6.02 14.11 5.83
CA ARG A 89 -6.65 13.26 6.84
C ARG A 89 -7.83 12.50 6.24
N GLY A 90 -7.94 11.21 6.56
CA GLY A 90 -9.00 10.35 6.02
C GLY A 90 -8.68 9.70 4.68
N THR A 91 -7.56 10.06 4.02
CA THR A 91 -7.13 9.37 2.78
C THR A 91 -6.94 7.88 3.03
N PRO A 92 -7.51 6.99 2.19
CA PRO A 92 -7.39 5.55 2.37
C PRO A 92 -5.96 5.05 2.25
N ILE A 93 -5.53 4.25 3.23
CA ILE A 93 -4.26 3.54 3.25
C ILE A 93 -4.51 2.10 2.83
N ARG A 94 -3.70 1.57 1.92
CA ARG A 94 -3.82 0.23 1.37
C ARG A 94 -2.69 -0.67 1.84
N ALA A 95 -2.97 -1.94 2.08
CA ALA A 95 -1.94 -2.95 2.32
C ALA A 95 -1.00 -3.03 1.11
N SER A 96 0.30 -2.91 1.32
CA SER A 96 1.29 -2.95 0.23
C SER A 96 1.43 -4.33 -0.39
N GLY A 97 1.12 -5.39 0.35
CA GLY A 97 1.16 -6.78 -0.10
C GLY A 97 0.17 -7.65 0.66
N ASP A 98 -0.01 -8.88 0.20
CA ASP A 98 -0.76 -9.89 0.93
C ASP A 98 -0.06 -10.21 2.25
N GLY A 99 -0.81 -10.36 3.35
CA GLY A 99 -0.20 -10.65 4.64
C GLY A 99 -1.21 -10.83 5.78
N LYS A 100 -0.66 -10.97 6.99
CA LYS A 100 -1.43 -11.08 8.23
C LYS A 100 -1.13 -9.90 9.14
N ILE A 101 -2.16 -9.25 9.66
CA ILE A 101 -2.01 -8.16 10.63
C ILE A 101 -1.47 -8.72 11.94
N VAL A 102 -0.33 -8.19 12.38
CA VAL A 102 0.31 -8.56 13.65
C VAL A 102 0.23 -7.46 14.71
N LEU A 103 -0.17 -6.24 14.31
CA LEU A 103 -0.50 -5.15 15.22
C LEU A 103 -1.55 -4.23 14.58
N ALA A 104 -2.56 -3.85 15.35
CA ALA A 104 -3.55 -2.84 15.01
C ALA A 104 -3.97 -2.11 16.30
N SER A 105 -3.09 -1.23 16.80
CA SER A 105 -3.27 -0.50 18.07
C SER A 105 -2.38 0.75 18.11
N ARG A 106 -2.46 1.53 19.19
CA ARG A 106 -1.47 2.59 19.47
C ARG A 106 -0.11 1.97 19.80
N LYS A 107 0.96 2.53 19.22
CA LYS A 107 2.33 2.07 19.44
C LYS A 107 3.31 3.25 19.50
N GLY A 108 3.55 3.75 20.69
CA GLY A 108 4.54 4.81 20.94
C GLY A 108 4.42 5.99 19.97
N GLY A 109 5.54 6.43 19.40
CA GLY A 109 5.61 7.52 18.45
C GLY A 109 4.84 7.33 17.14
N TYR A 110 4.54 6.08 16.74
CA TYR A 110 3.70 5.81 15.57
C TYR A 110 2.23 6.24 15.75
N GLY A 111 1.79 6.51 16.97
CA GLY A 111 0.38 6.75 17.25
C GLY A 111 -0.46 5.50 16.97
N LYS A 112 -1.62 5.65 16.33
CA LYS A 112 -2.38 4.50 15.81
C LYS A 112 -1.61 3.88 14.64
N ALA A 113 -1.32 2.60 14.73
CA ALA A 113 -0.48 1.90 13.75
C ALA A 113 -1.04 0.54 13.36
N ILE A 114 -0.68 0.10 12.16
CA ILE A 114 -0.89 -1.26 11.66
C ILE A 114 0.46 -1.83 11.26
N PHE A 115 0.74 -3.06 11.68
CA PHE A 115 1.88 -3.85 11.22
C PHE A 115 1.37 -5.08 10.50
N ILE A 116 1.89 -5.35 9.31
CA ILE A 116 1.52 -6.51 8.50
C ILE A 116 2.75 -7.37 8.29
N GLN A 117 2.66 -8.65 8.62
CA GLN A 117 3.64 -9.67 8.29
C GLN A 117 3.31 -10.27 6.92
N HIS A 118 4.28 -10.29 6.02
CA HIS A 118 4.20 -10.81 4.66
C HIS A 118 5.03 -12.09 4.55
N GLY A 119 4.37 -13.24 4.65
CA GLY A 119 5.08 -14.51 4.78
C GLY A 119 5.99 -14.52 6.03
N GLY A 120 7.09 -15.27 5.96
CA GLY A 120 8.07 -15.35 7.06
C GLY A 120 9.11 -14.22 7.08
N ARG A 121 9.26 -13.46 5.99
CA ARG A 121 10.45 -12.61 5.77
C ARG A 121 10.22 -11.12 5.93
N TYR A 122 9.13 -10.55 5.43
CA TYR A 122 8.95 -9.10 5.34
C TYR A 122 7.83 -8.59 6.25
N LYS A 123 7.99 -7.37 6.71
CA LYS A 123 6.98 -6.67 7.52
C LYS A 123 6.80 -5.25 7.01
N THR A 124 5.54 -4.79 6.89
CA THR A 124 5.25 -3.38 6.63
C THR A 124 4.60 -2.72 7.83
N VAL A 125 4.93 -1.45 8.02
CA VAL A 125 4.46 -0.60 9.13
C VAL A 125 3.73 0.60 8.54
N TYR A 126 2.57 0.91 9.11
CA TYR A 126 1.74 2.05 8.75
C TYR A 126 1.46 2.83 10.03
N GLY A 127 2.01 4.04 10.15
CA GLY A 127 1.91 4.89 11.34
C GLY A 127 1.07 6.15 11.12
N HIS A 128 0.77 6.84 12.21
CA HIS A 128 0.05 8.10 12.31
C HIS A 128 -1.40 8.04 11.79
N LEU A 129 -2.04 6.84 11.85
CA LEU A 129 -3.38 6.64 11.34
C LEU A 129 -4.42 7.47 12.12
N ASN A 130 -5.45 7.94 11.40
CA ASN A 130 -6.67 8.47 11.99
C ASN A 130 -7.54 7.36 12.59
N GLY A 131 -7.67 6.25 11.87
CA GLY A 131 -8.44 5.08 12.28
C GLY A 131 -8.15 3.85 11.43
N TYR A 132 -8.67 2.73 11.86
CA TYR A 132 -8.60 1.44 11.17
C TYR A 132 -9.83 1.27 10.27
N ALA A 133 -9.70 0.59 9.14
CA ALA A 133 -10.85 0.23 8.33
C ALA A 133 -11.69 -0.87 9.02
N LYS A 134 -12.95 -0.98 8.63
CA LYS A 134 -13.89 -1.96 9.21
C LYS A 134 -13.32 -3.38 9.14
N GLY A 135 -13.35 -4.10 10.25
CA GLY A 135 -12.89 -5.48 10.37
C GLY A 135 -11.36 -5.66 10.44
N ILE A 136 -10.58 -4.58 10.50
CA ILE A 136 -9.12 -4.64 10.67
C ILE A 136 -8.79 -4.88 12.15
N ARG A 137 -8.18 -6.04 12.43
CA ARG A 137 -7.74 -6.49 13.77
C ARG A 137 -6.54 -7.42 13.65
N VAL A 138 -5.83 -7.62 14.74
CA VAL A 138 -4.73 -8.60 14.81
C VAL A 138 -5.25 -9.99 14.39
N GLY A 139 -4.43 -10.71 13.62
CA GLY A 139 -4.77 -12.03 13.08
C GLY A 139 -5.50 -11.99 11.73
N LYS A 140 -6.11 -10.86 11.32
CA LYS A 140 -6.80 -10.74 10.03
C LYS A 140 -5.80 -10.86 8.87
N LYS A 141 -6.12 -11.73 7.89
CA LYS A 141 -5.46 -11.78 6.59
C LYS A 141 -5.98 -10.64 5.71
N VAL A 142 -5.09 -9.97 5.02
CA VAL A 142 -5.40 -8.88 4.08
C VAL A 142 -4.77 -9.17 2.72
N LYS A 143 -5.41 -8.69 1.66
CA LYS A 143 -4.90 -8.76 0.28
C LYS A 143 -4.19 -7.45 -0.08
N GLN A 144 -3.23 -7.50 -1.00
CA GLN A 144 -2.60 -6.32 -1.59
C GLN A 144 -3.66 -5.36 -2.13
N GLY A 145 -3.52 -4.06 -1.86
CA GLY A 145 -4.47 -3.04 -2.29
C GLY A 145 -5.72 -2.89 -1.41
N GLN A 146 -5.98 -3.83 -0.49
CA GLN A 146 -7.09 -3.72 0.47
C GLN A 146 -6.92 -2.48 1.36
N VAL A 147 -7.99 -1.71 1.57
CA VAL A 147 -7.98 -0.58 2.52
C VAL A 147 -7.88 -1.13 3.94
N ILE A 148 -6.88 -0.68 4.69
CA ILE A 148 -6.58 -1.14 6.05
C ILE A 148 -6.79 -0.03 7.09
N GLY A 149 -6.78 1.23 6.68
CA GLY A 149 -6.94 2.37 7.59
C GLY A 149 -6.93 3.68 6.81
N TYR A 150 -6.83 4.77 7.54
CA TYR A 150 -6.95 6.12 6.99
C TYR A 150 -5.85 7.03 7.55
N VAL A 151 -5.32 7.91 6.70
CA VAL A 151 -4.28 8.88 7.07
C VAL A 151 -4.76 9.78 8.21
N GLY A 152 -3.89 10.02 9.17
CA GLY A 152 -4.11 10.90 10.30
C GLY A 152 -2.85 11.67 10.69
N SER A 153 -2.79 12.05 11.95
CA SER A 153 -1.65 12.73 12.57
C SER A 153 -1.48 12.32 14.03
N THR A 154 -1.79 11.05 14.35
CA THR A 154 -1.64 10.54 15.73
C THR A 154 -0.20 10.22 16.07
N GLY A 155 0.18 10.31 17.34
CA GLY A 155 1.55 10.06 17.79
C GLY A 155 2.47 11.26 17.53
N LEU A 156 3.75 11.01 17.21
CA LEU A 156 4.76 12.05 16.97
C LEU A 156 4.69 12.56 15.51
N ALA A 157 3.65 13.27 15.17
CA ALA A 157 3.42 13.82 13.84
C ALA A 157 3.14 15.32 13.92
N THR A 158 3.70 16.11 12.99
CA THR A 158 3.49 17.55 12.86
C THR A 158 2.27 17.93 12.04
N GLY A 159 1.71 16.99 11.28
CA GLY A 159 0.56 17.18 10.41
C GLY A 159 0.11 15.86 9.77
N PRO A 160 -0.97 15.88 8.98
CA PRO A 160 -1.49 14.67 8.37
C PRO A 160 -0.51 14.06 7.36
N HIS A 161 -0.09 12.82 7.62
CA HIS A 161 0.74 12.01 6.71
C HIS A 161 0.66 10.54 7.08
N LEU A 162 1.06 9.66 6.17
CA LEU A 162 1.34 8.28 6.46
C LEU A 162 2.84 8.10 6.65
N HIS A 163 3.27 7.59 7.81
CA HIS A 163 4.59 7.02 7.98
C HIS A 163 4.58 5.56 7.57
N TYR A 164 5.40 5.20 6.57
CA TYR A 164 5.45 3.85 6.01
C TYR A 164 6.85 3.27 6.10
N GLU A 165 6.95 2.03 6.59
CA GLU A 165 8.20 1.29 6.62
C GLU A 165 8.06 -0.07 5.93
N PHE A 166 9.13 -0.50 5.27
CA PHE A 166 9.33 -1.84 4.75
C PHE A 166 10.56 -2.43 5.46
N ARG A 167 10.36 -3.54 6.15
CA ARG A 167 11.37 -4.21 6.98
C ARG A 167 11.56 -5.64 6.56
#